data_4370a2fffdf5c4a213d00f0db1456e62
#
_entry.id   4370a2fffdf5c4a213d00f0db1456e62
#
_cell.length_a   1.000
_cell.length_b   1.000
_cell.length_c   1.000
_cell.angle_alpha   90.00
_cell.angle_beta   90.00
_cell.angle_gamma   90.00
#
_symmetry.space_group_name_H-M   'P 1'
#
loop_
_entity.id
_entity.type
_entity.pdbx_description
1 polymer ?
#
loop_
_entity_poly.entity_id
_entity_poly.type
_entity_poly.pdbx_seq_one_letter_code
_entity_poly.pdbx_strand_id
1 'polypeptide(L)'
;MSENILQTQQDVPVLEVKNISKKFSHVQALNNVSIKLNKGDIIGLLGDNGAGKSTLIKIISGNFPPDEGKVFLEGKEVNFNIPAEACAAGIETVYQNSPICANATVLENFFIGRELVHNFFGLKIIRNQEMKKETLKVLKDIEITIPSINIGMGLLSGGQRQAIILGRFFHWGGKVALLDEPFAALGVAESRKSLKLIRDVSAKGLPIVLITHNIEHAFQIINKYVVLRRGEVVGAGRKEDVSKNDIVSMITGAIDINK
;
A
#
# COMPACT_ATOMS: atom_id res chain seq x y z
N MET A 1 -44.60 -21.43 -11.55
CA MET A 1 -43.87 -20.21 -11.93
C MET A 1 -42.94 -19.89 -10.77
N SER A 2 -41.72 -20.35 -10.85
CA SER A 2 -40.71 -20.15 -9.80
C SER A 2 -39.77 -19.07 -10.32
N GLU A 3 -39.94 -17.87 -9.81
CA GLU A 3 -39.02 -16.78 -10.11
C GLU A 3 -37.67 -17.07 -9.47
N ASN A 4 -36.72 -17.33 -10.33
CA ASN A 4 -35.30 -17.44 -10.00
C ASN A 4 -34.80 -16.04 -9.62
N ILE A 5 -34.75 -15.73 -8.33
CA ILE A 5 -34.06 -14.57 -7.80
C ILE A 5 -32.56 -14.92 -7.81
N LEU A 6 -31.91 -14.67 -8.95
CA LEU A 6 -30.47 -14.54 -9.01
C LEU A 6 -30.09 -13.23 -8.31
N GLN A 7 -29.98 -13.28 -6.98
CA GLN A 7 -29.25 -12.26 -6.23
C GLN A 7 -27.80 -12.36 -6.70
N THR A 8 -27.39 -11.42 -7.55
CA THR A 8 -25.96 -11.12 -7.77
C THR A 8 -25.36 -10.85 -6.39
N GLN A 9 -24.60 -11.83 -5.88
CA GLN A 9 -23.74 -11.60 -4.73
C GLN A 9 -22.82 -10.43 -5.12
N GLN A 10 -23.12 -9.23 -4.62
CA GLN A 10 -22.18 -8.13 -4.72
C GLN A 10 -20.95 -8.59 -3.93
N ASP A 11 -19.85 -8.83 -4.62
CA ASP A 11 -18.57 -9.17 -3.99
C ASP A 11 -18.24 -8.11 -2.95
N VAL A 12 -18.18 -8.53 -1.68
CA VAL A 12 -17.86 -7.63 -0.56
C VAL A 12 -16.45 -7.10 -0.79
N PRO A 13 -16.27 -5.76 -0.85
CA PRO A 13 -14.94 -5.19 -1.01
C PRO A 13 -14.00 -5.65 0.10
N VAL A 14 -12.73 -5.89 -0.25
CA VAL A 14 -11.71 -6.22 0.76
C VAL A 14 -11.45 -5.03 1.67
N LEU A 15 -11.38 -3.81 1.10
CA LEU A 15 -11.32 -2.56 1.85
C LEU A 15 -12.39 -1.60 1.31
N GLU A 16 -13.15 -1.01 2.22
CA GLU A 16 -14.08 0.05 1.88
C GLU A 16 -13.90 1.22 2.84
N VAL A 17 -13.75 2.40 2.29
CA VAL A 17 -13.69 3.67 3.00
C VAL A 17 -14.95 4.42 2.64
N LYS A 18 -15.73 4.84 3.65
CA LYS A 18 -17.01 5.53 3.45
C LYS A 18 -17.01 6.89 4.12
N ASN A 19 -17.20 7.93 3.30
CA ASN A 19 -17.49 9.31 3.71
C ASN A 19 -16.46 9.85 4.72
N ILE A 20 -15.18 9.53 4.51
CA ILE A 20 -14.11 9.95 5.43
C ILE A 20 -13.89 11.46 5.30
N SER A 21 -14.01 12.14 6.44
CA SER A 21 -13.63 13.53 6.62
C SER A 21 -12.56 13.65 7.70
N LYS A 22 -11.60 14.55 7.51
CA LYS A 22 -10.52 14.84 8.47
C LYS A 22 -10.11 16.29 8.43
N LYS A 23 -10.07 16.92 9.60
CA LYS A 23 -9.65 18.31 9.77
C LYS A 23 -8.47 18.38 10.74
N PHE A 24 -7.50 19.20 10.42
CA PHE A 24 -6.38 19.53 11.32
C PHE A 24 -6.44 21.05 11.56
N SER A 25 -6.80 21.44 12.78
CA SER A 25 -7.04 22.85 13.14
C SER A 25 -8.00 23.52 12.14
N HIS A 26 -7.51 24.38 11.26
CA HIS A 26 -8.32 25.11 10.27
C HIS A 26 -8.28 24.49 8.86
N VAL A 27 -7.47 23.45 8.68
CA VAL A 27 -7.27 22.82 7.34
C VAL A 27 -8.14 21.58 7.20
N GLN A 28 -9.07 21.59 6.25
CA GLN A 28 -9.82 20.41 5.83
C GLN A 28 -8.91 19.55 4.95
N ALA A 29 -8.38 18.46 5.51
CA ALA A 29 -7.46 17.58 4.79
C ALA A 29 -8.18 16.53 3.95
N LEU A 30 -9.37 16.08 4.39
CA LEU A 30 -10.27 15.19 3.64
C LEU A 30 -11.71 15.63 3.87
N ASN A 31 -12.52 15.61 2.82
CA ASN A 31 -13.93 15.96 2.85
C ASN A 31 -14.74 14.90 2.09
N ASN A 32 -15.49 14.09 2.82
CA ASN A 32 -16.43 13.09 2.29
C ASN A 32 -15.80 12.09 1.28
N VAL A 33 -14.61 11.60 1.56
CA VAL A 33 -13.87 10.69 0.66
C VAL A 33 -14.37 9.26 0.82
N SER A 34 -14.71 8.60 -0.30
CA SER A 34 -15.12 7.20 -0.34
C SER A 34 -14.34 6.44 -1.41
N ILE A 35 -13.84 5.24 -1.06
CA ILE A 35 -13.08 4.36 -1.96
C ILE A 35 -13.45 2.90 -1.68
N LYS A 36 -13.57 2.09 -2.74
CA LYS A 36 -13.79 0.64 -2.65
C LYS A 36 -12.67 -0.11 -3.36
N LEU A 37 -12.09 -1.08 -2.69
CA LEU A 37 -10.97 -1.89 -3.17
C LEU A 37 -11.36 -3.37 -3.14
N ASN A 38 -11.44 -4.01 -4.31
CA ASN A 38 -11.76 -5.42 -4.46
C ASN A 38 -10.49 -6.26 -4.62
N LYS A 39 -10.61 -7.59 -4.54
CA LYS A 39 -9.49 -8.49 -4.81
C LYS A 39 -8.87 -8.22 -6.18
N GLY A 40 -7.54 -8.12 -6.23
CA GLY A 40 -6.80 -7.86 -7.46
C GLY A 40 -6.90 -6.44 -8.02
N ASP A 41 -7.56 -5.52 -7.32
CA ASP A 41 -7.53 -4.11 -7.68
C ASP A 41 -6.15 -3.50 -7.40
N ILE A 42 -5.66 -2.69 -8.32
CA ILE A 42 -4.59 -1.74 -8.09
C ILE A 42 -5.18 -0.34 -8.31
N ILE A 43 -5.54 0.33 -7.23
CA ILE A 43 -6.04 1.71 -7.30
C ILE A 43 -4.87 2.69 -7.26
N GLY A 44 -4.71 3.49 -8.32
CA GLY A 44 -3.87 4.67 -8.27
C GLY A 44 -4.57 5.80 -7.52
N LEU A 45 -4.10 6.12 -6.31
CA LEU A 45 -4.55 7.30 -5.56
C LEU A 45 -3.70 8.48 -5.97
N LEU A 46 -4.23 9.29 -6.89
CA LEU A 46 -3.51 10.34 -7.61
C LEU A 46 -3.94 11.72 -7.10
N GLY A 47 -3.11 12.73 -7.32
CA GLY A 47 -3.38 14.09 -6.89
C GLY A 47 -2.09 14.85 -6.57
N ASP A 48 -2.19 16.17 -6.44
CA ASP A 48 -1.04 17.03 -6.12
C ASP A 48 -0.60 16.88 -4.65
N ASN A 49 0.51 17.49 -4.29
CA ASN A 49 0.96 17.61 -2.92
C ASN A 49 -0.09 18.39 -2.10
N GLY A 50 -0.39 17.88 -0.90
CA GLY A 50 -1.45 18.44 -0.06
C GLY A 50 -2.89 18.06 -0.46
N ALA A 51 -3.10 17.23 -1.48
CA ALA A 51 -4.44 16.79 -1.90
C ALA A 51 -5.17 15.89 -0.90
N GLY A 52 -4.50 15.39 0.16
CA GLY A 52 -5.08 14.52 1.19
C GLY A 52 -4.67 13.04 1.11
N LYS A 53 -3.90 12.62 0.09
CA LYS A 53 -3.52 11.22 -0.15
C LYS A 53 -2.90 10.55 1.08
N SER A 54 -1.82 11.13 1.61
CA SER A 54 -1.12 10.56 2.78
C SER A 54 -1.97 10.64 4.06
N THR A 55 -2.90 11.60 4.17
CA THR A 55 -3.87 11.65 5.26
C THR A 55 -4.81 10.46 5.21
N LEU A 56 -5.34 10.13 4.03
CA LEU A 56 -6.20 8.98 3.84
C LEU A 56 -5.49 7.66 4.17
N ILE A 57 -4.25 7.47 3.66
CA ILE A 57 -3.44 6.29 3.99
C ILE A 57 -3.20 6.19 5.50
N LYS A 58 -2.88 7.28 6.16
CA LYS A 58 -2.65 7.30 7.61
C LYS A 58 -3.90 6.94 8.42
N ILE A 59 -5.09 7.31 7.95
CA ILE A 59 -6.35 6.88 8.57
C ILE A 59 -6.53 5.36 8.38
N ILE A 60 -6.41 4.86 7.16
CA ILE A 60 -6.58 3.43 6.85
C ILE A 60 -5.56 2.58 7.61
N SER A 61 -4.33 3.07 7.77
CA SER A 61 -3.24 2.38 8.48
C SER A 61 -3.22 2.61 9.99
N GLY A 62 -4.25 3.29 10.57
CA GLY A 62 -4.41 3.42 12.02
C GLY A 62 -3.47 4.41 12.71
N ASN A 63 -2.88 5.38 11.98
CA ASN A 63 -2.06 6.42 12.61
C ASN A 63 -2.90 7.42 13.41
N PHE A 64 -4.12 7.67 12.98
CA PHE A 64 -5.13 8.47 13.67
C PHE A 64 -6.52 8.17 13.08
N PRO A 65 -7.61 8.32 13.88
CA PRO A 65 -8.97 8.10 13.40
C PRO A 65 -9.43 9.24 12.46
N PRO A 66 -10.42 8.97 11.60
CA PRO A 66 -11.15 10.03 10.91
C PRO A 66 -12.00 10.84 11.90
N ASP A 67 -12.42 12.05 11.53
CA ASP A 67 -13.40 12.81 12.30
C ASP A 67 -14.82 12.37 11.97
N GLU A 68 -15.05 11.98 10.69
CA GLU A 68 -16.32 11.43 10.21
C GLU A 68 -16.04 10.28 9.21
N GLY A 69 -17.05 9.44 9.05
CA GLY A 69 -17.00 8.29 8.14
C GLY A 69 -16.44 7.03 8.81
N LYS A 70 -16.29 5.97 8.02
CA LYS A 70 -15.95 4.64 8.51
C LYS A 70 -15.06 3.88 7.54
N VAL A 71 -14.22 3.00 8.08
CA VAL A 71 -13.40 2.05 7.34
C VAL A 71 -13.94 0.64 7.56
N PHE A 72 -14.04 -0.14 6.49
CA PHE A 72 -14.48 -1.54 6.53
C PHE A 72 -13.41 -2.43 5.91
N LEU A 73 -13.09 -3.52 6.58
CA LEU A 73 -12.21 -4.57 6.09
C LEU A 73 -13.04 -5.86 5.96
N GLU A 74 -13.13 -6.39 4.73
CA GLU A 74 -13.95 -7.56 4.42
C GLU A 74 -15.40 -7.43 4.94
N GLY A 75 -16.01 -6.25 4.77
CA GLY A 75 -17.36 -5.92 5.19
C GLY A 75 -17.55 -5.65 6.69
N LYS A 76 -16.51 -5.79 7.51
CA LYS A 76 -16.55 -5.49 8.94
C LYS A 76 -16.00 -4.10 9.20
N GLU A 77 -16.72 -3.29 9.96
CA GLU A 77 -16.23 -1.98 10.43
C GLU A 77 -14.98 -2.19 11.29
N VAL A 78 -13.93 -1.44 11.00
CA VAL A 78 -12.67 -1.45 11.75
C VAL A 78 -12.33 -0.04 12.22
N ASN A 79 -11.78 0.06 13.42
CA ASN A 79 -11.28 1.30 13.97
C ASN A 79 -9.95 1.00 14.65
N PHE A 80 -8.87 1.45 14.04
CA PHE A 80 -7.52 1.22 14.53
C PHE A 80 -7.03 2.46 15.28
N ASN A 81 -6.46 2.26 16.47
CA ASN A 81 -5.90 3.33 17.28
C ASN A 81 -4.39 3.49 17.08
N ILE A 82 -3.74 2.41 16.63
CA ILE A 82 -2.30 2.38 16.34
C ILE A 82 -2.03 1.54 15.08
N PRO A 83 -0.94 1.82 14.34
CA PRO A 83 -0.60 1.08 13.12
C PRO A 83 -0.40 -0.43 13.31
N ALA A 84 0.00 -0.86 14.51
CA ALA A 84 0.17 -2.28 14.82
C ALA A 84 -1.16 -3.06 14.73
N GLU A 85 -2.28 -2.45 15.08
CA GLU A 85 -3.61 -3.07 14.98
C GLU A 85 -4.03 -3.23 13.51
N ALA A 86 -3.81 -2.22 12.67
CA ALA A 86 -4.05 -2.29 11.23
C ALA A 86 -3.20 -3.39 10.57
N CYS A 87 -1.92 -3.45 10.93
CA CYS A 87 -1.00 -4.49 10.48
C CYS A 87 -1.46 -5.89 10.91
N ALA A 88 -1.87 -6.07 12.16
CA ALA A 88 -2.40 -7.34 12.67
C ALA A 88 -3.70 -7.76 11.97
N ALA A 89 -4.53 -6.79 11.56
CA ALA A 89 -5.75 -7.05 10.77
C ALA A 89 -5.46 -7.40 9.31
N GLY A 90 -4.21 -7.18 8.83
CA GLY A 90 -3.76 -7.48 7.48
C GLY A 90 -3.66 -6.26 6.56
N ILE A 91 -3.66 -5.04 7.09
CA ILE A 91 -3.38 -3.82 6.31
C ILE A 91 -1.90 -3.50 6.43
N GLU A 92 -1.16 -3.79 5.39
CA GLU A 92 0.28 -3.53 5.34
C GLU A 92 0.56 -2.20 4.63
N THR A 93 1.49 -1.41 5.16
CA THR A 93 1.81 -0.08 4.61
C THR A 93 3.30 0.09 4.38
N VAL A 94 3.66 0.47 3.16
CA VAL A 94 4.99 0.98 2.81
C VAL A 94 4.88 2.49 2.69
N TYR A 95 5.47 3.22 3.63
CA TYR A 95 5.48 4.68 3.63
C TYR A 95 6.61 5.20 2.75
N GLN A 96 6.48 6.41 2.23
CA GLN A 96 7.50 7.13 1.44
C GLN A 96 8.87 7.13 2.15
N ASN A 97 8.88 7.37 3.45
CA ASN A 97 10.05 7.25 4.31
C ASN A 97 9.89 6.02 5.21
N SER A 98 9.90 4.82 4.61
CA SER A 98 9.82 3.60 5.38
C SER A 98 10.97 3.53 6.39
N PRO A 99 10.69 3.35 7.68
CA PRO A 99 11.73 3.30 8.68
C PRO A 99 12.60 2.06 8.46
N ILE A 100 13.88 2.30 8.21
CA ILE A 100 14.91 1.28 8.20
C ILE A 100 15.87 1.52 9.36
N CYS A 101 16.32 0.47 9.99
CA CYS A 101 17.43 0.55 10.93
C CYS A 101 18.73 0.48 10.13
N ALA A 102 19.33 1.64 9.79
CA ALA A 102 20.49 1.72 8.90
C ALA A 102 21.70 0.91 9.42
N ASN A 103 21.87 0.85 10.74
CA ASN A 103 22.95 0.12 11.39
C ASN A 103 22.67 -1.37 11.58
N ALA A 104 21.43 -1.80 11.48
CA ALA A 104 21.06 -3.21 11.51
C ALA A 104 21.28 -3.86 10.14
N THR A 105 21.54 -5.15 10.13
CA THR A 105 21.75 -5.94 8.91
C THR A 105 20.48 -6.03 8.07
N VAL A 106 20.62 -6.44 6.81
CA VAL A 106 19.47 -6.75 5.94
C VAL A 106 18.59 -7.80 6.60
N LEU A 107 19.18 -8.86 7.17
CA LEU A 107 18.46 -9.92 7.86
C LEU A 107 17.63 -9.38 9.03
N GLU A 108 18.22 -8.56 9.89
CA GLU A 108 17.51 -7.96 11.03
C GLU A 108 16.41 -7.01 10.57
N ASN A 109 16.66 -6.15 9.58
CA ASN A 109 15.63 -5.29 9.00
C ASN A 109 14.48 -6.07 8.39
N PHE A 110 14.76 -7.24 7.79
CA PHE A 110 13.73 -8.07 7.17
C PHE A 110 12.76 -8.63 8.21
N PHE A 111 13.25 -9.00 9.39
CA PHE A 111 12.46 -9.64 10.45
C PHE A 111 12.11 -8.72 11.63
N ILE A 112 12.52 -7.45 11.62
CA ILE A 112 12.27 -6.54 12.76
C ILE A 112 10.78 -6.53 13.15
N GLY A 113 10.50 -6.87 14.42
CA GLY A 113 9.15 -7.00 14.95
C GLY A 113 8.39 -8.26 14.54
N ARG A 114 9.03 -9.18 13.80
CA ARG A 114 8.46 -10.45 13.33
C ARG A 114 9.50 -11.59 13.37
N GLU A 115 10.39 -11.54 14.37
CA GLU A 115 11.47 -12.52 14.54
C GLU A 115 10.89 -13.93 14.73
N LEU A 116 11.43 -14.89 13.98
CA LEU A 116 11.06 -16.28 14.16
C LEU A 116 11.69 -16.80 15.45
N VAL A 117 10.86 -17.22 16.39
CA VAL A 117 11.31 -17.73 17.69
C VAL A 117 10.75 -19.11 17.96
N HIS A 118 11.46 -19.93 18.72
CA HIS A 118 10.91 -21.09 19.38
C HIS A 118 11.07 -20.96 20.90
N ASN A 119 10.15 -21.55 21.63
CA ASN A 119 10.20 -21.58 23.07
C ASN A 119 11.00 -22.81 23.51
N PHE A 120 12.07 -22.57 24.28
CA PHE A 120 12.86 -23.62 24.91
C PHE A 120 12.94 -23.35 26.41
N PHE A 121 12.29 -24.17 27.22
CA PHE A 121 12.16 -24.00 28.68
C PHE A 121 11.75 -22.59 29.13
N GLY A 122 10.79 -21.96 28.42
CA GLY A 122 10.29 -20.63 28.76
C GLY A 122 11.13 -19.47 28.17
N LEU A 123 12.26 -19.76 27.54
CA LEU A 123 13.11 -18.78 26.85
C LEU A 123 12.75 -18.72 25.36
N LYS A 124 12.62 -17.50 24.82
CA LYS A 124 12.44 -17.28 23.38
C LYS A 124 13.80 -17.26 22.68
N ILE A 125 14.09 -18.30 21.88
CA ILE A 125 15.32 -18.42 21.10
C ILE A 125 15.03 -18.10 19.65
N ILE A 126 15.83 -17.21 19.05
CA ILE A 126 15.69 -16.78 17.65
C ILE A 126 16.13 -17.91 16.71
N ARG A 127 15.31 -18.22 15.70
CA ARG A 127 15.56 -19.24 14.67
C ARG A 127 16.34 -18.63 13.49
N ASN A 128 17.57 -18.20 13.77
CA ASN A 128 18.40 -17.43 12.85
C ASN A 128 18.62 -18.12 11.48
N GLN A 129 18.79 -19.45 11.46
CA GLN A 129 19.01 -20.18 10.21
C GLN A 129 17.77 -20.17 9.29
N GLU A 130 16.57 -20.24 9.86
CA GLU A 130 15.34 -20.16 9.08
C GLU A 130 15.13 -18.75 8.55
N MET A 131 15.32 -17.74 9.39
CA MET A 131 15.26 -16.34 8.98
C MET A 131 16.21 -16.06 7.81
N LYS A 132 17.47 -16.58 7.86
CA LYS A 132 18.42 -16.48 6.74
C LYS A 132 17.90 -17.13 5.47
N LYS A 133 17.38 -18.37 5.57
CA LYS A 133 16.84 -19.11 4.43
C LYS A 133 15.67 -18.37 3.77
N GLU A 134 14.75 -17.85 4.56
CA GLU A 134 13.61 -17.10 4.06
C GLU A 134 14.03 -15.79 3.41
N THR A 135 14.93 -15.02 4.04
CA THR A 135 15.45 -13.78 3.44
C THR A 135 16.08 -14.04 2.08
N LEU A 136 16.97 -15.04 1.99
CA LEU A 136 17.64 -15.38 0.73
C LEU A 136 16.65 -15.82 -0.36
N LYS A 137 15.60 -16.58 0.03
CA LYS A 137 14.53 -16.96 -0.90
C LYS A 137 13.83 -15.73 -1.46
N VAL A 138 13.41 -14.81 -0.60
CA VAL A 138 12.71 -13.59 -1.05
C VAL A 138 13.59 -12.72 -1.95
N LEU A 139 14.86 -12.52 -1.59
CA LEU A 139 15.81 -11.76 -2.42
C LEU A 139 15.97 -12.37 -3.82
N LYS A 140 15.97 -13.71 -3.90
CA LYS A 140 16.00 -14.44 -5.17
C LYS A 140 14.70 -14.21 -5.96
N ASP A 141 13.55 -14.34 -5.29
CA ASP A 141 12.22 -14.21 -5.93
C ASP A 141 11.98 -12.80 -6.50
N ILE A 142 12.56 -11.76 -5.85
CA ILE A 142 12.49 -10.37 -6.34
C ILE A 142 13.68 -9.99 -7.24
N GLU A 143 14.55 -10.93 -7.57
CA GLU A 143 15.73 -10.75 -8.44
C GLU A 143 16.68 -9.62 -7.98
N ILE A 144 16.87 -9.47 -6.66
CA ILE A 144 17.76 -8.48 -6.07
C ILE A 144 19.06 -9.12 -5.64
N THR A 145 20.17 -8.57 -6.14
CA THR A 145 21.51 -8.96 -5.75
C THR A 145 22.09 -7.97 -4.74
N ILE A 146 22.52 -8.47 -3.60
CA ILE A 146 23.24 -7.73 -2.56
C ILE A 146 24.52 -8.48 -2.18
N PRO A 147 25.55 -7.80 -1.65
CA PRO A 147 26.80 -8.47 -1.26
C PRO A 147 26.60 -9.52 -0.17
N SER A 148 25.78 -9.24 0.83
CA SER A 148 25.48 -10.15 1.94
C SER A 148 24.22 -9.70 2.68
N ILE A 149 23.45 -10.64 3.25
CA ILE A 149 22.35 -10.34 4.17
C ILE A 149 22.82 -9.88 5.55
N ASN A 150 24.10 -10.03 5.85
CA ASN A 150 24.71 -9.62 7.13
C ASN A 150 25.33 -8.21 7.08
N ILE A 151 25.23 -7.49 5.96
CA ILE A 151 25.69 -6.10 5.89
C ILE A 151 24.62 -5.15 6.42
N GLY A 152 25.06 -3.99 6.92
CA GLY A 152 24.14 -2.94 7.37
C GLY A 152 23.27 -2.43 6.22
N MET A 153 21.97 -2.29 6.47
CA MET A 153 21.00 -1.82 5.47
C MET A 153 21.37 -0.44 4.91
N GLY A 154 22.03 0.41 5.71
CA GLY A 154 22.51 1.73 5.31
C GLY A 154 23.59 1.72 4.23
N LEU A 155 24.34 0.62 4.07
CA LEU A 155 25.40 0.46 3.07
C LEU A 155 24.88 0.11 1.67
N LEU A 156 23.59 -0.22 1.55
CA LEU A 156 22.96 -0.53 0.27
C LEU A 156 22.60 0.74 -0.52
N SER A 157 22.49 0.60 -1.84
CA SER A 157 21.90 1.67 -2.66
C SER A 157 20.44 1.93 -2.28
N GLY A 158 19.94 3.13 -2.59
CA GLY A 158 18.53 3.46 -2.38
C GLY A 158 17.57 2.46 -3.03
N GLY A 159 17.90 2.03 -4.27
CA GLY A 159 17.13 1.03 -5.00
C GLY A 159 17.13 -0.35 -4.34
N GLN A 160 18.29 -0.82 -3.87
CA GLN A 160 18.38 -2.09 -3.15
C GLN A 160 17.57 -2.06 -1.85
N ARG A 161 17.67 -0.97 -1.07
CA ARG A 161 16.88 -0.79 0.15
C ARG A 161 15.39 -0.87 -0.12
N GLN A 162 14.92 -0.10 -1.11
CA GLN A 162 13.49 -0.05 -1.46
C GLN A 162 12.96 -1.40 -1.95
N ALA A 163 13.75 -2.12 -2.77
CA ALA A 163 13.37 -3.44 -3.23
C ALA A 163 13.29 -4.45 -2.09
N ILE A 164 14.20 -4.38 -1.11
CA ILE A 164 14.14 -5.22 0.10
C ILE A 164 12.90 -4.90 0.94
N ILE A 165 12.55 -3.61 1.10
CA ILE A 165 11.34 -3.18 1.80
C ILE A 165 10.09 -3.77 1.12
N LEU A 166 10.00 -3.66 -0.20
CA LEU A 166 8.89 -4.26 -0.96
C LEU A 166 8.88 -5.79 -0.87
N GLY A 167 10.04 -6.43 -0.98
CA GLY A 167 10.17 -7.88 -0.82
C GLY A 167 9.73 -8.36 0.55
N ARG A 168 10.19 -7.69 1.61
CA ARG A 168 9.74 -7.92 2.99
C ARG A 168 8.23 -7.78 3.11
N PHE A 169 7.70 -6.68 2.60
CA PHE A 169 6.27 -6.37 2.63
C PHE A 169 5.43 -7.50 1.99
N PHE A 170 5.79 -7.93 0.78
CA PHE A 170 5.05 -8.99 0.11
C PHE A 170 5.29 -10.41 0.69
N HIS A 171 6.43 -10.62 1.33
CA HIS A 171 6.72 -11.88 2.02
C HIS A 171 5.80 -12.11 3.23
N TRP A 172 5.60 -11.07 4.03
CA TRP A 172 4.73 -11.18 5.20
C TRP A 172 3.25 -11.28 4.84
N GLY A 173 2.91 -10.86 3.63
CA GLY A 173 1.55 -10.90 3.16
C GLY A 173 0.65 -9.90 3.88
N GLY A 174 -0.60 -9.90 3.49
CA GLY A 174 -1.64 -9.05 4.04
C GLY A 174 -2.93 -9.23 3.26
N LYS A 175 -3.99 -8.58 3.71
CA LYS A 175 -5.26 -8.50 2.98
C LYS A 175 -5.30 -7.30 2.05
N VAL A 176 -4.57 -6.24 2.39
CA VAL A 176 -4.50 -4.97 1.65
C VAL A 176 -3.09 -4.42 1.71
N ALA A 177 -2.61 -3.92 0.59
CA ALA A 177 -1.33 -3.25 0.44
C ALA A 177 -1.53 -1.73 0.24
N LEU A 178 -0.91 -0.91 1.08
CA LEU A 178 -0.84 0.55 0.92
C LEU A 178 0.60 0.93 0.58
N LEU A 179 0.83 1.43 -0.63
CA LEU A 179 2.16 1.78 -1.13
C LEU A 179 2.23 3.29 -1.37
N ASP A 180 2.95 4.00 -0.49
CA ASP A 180 3.14 5.46 -0.60
C ASP A 180 4.51 5.75 -1.21
N GLU A 181 4.52 6.23 -2.46
CA GLU A 181 5.71 6.56 -3.27
C GLU A 181 6.76 5.43 -3.34
N PRO A 182 6.39 4.18 -3.68
CA PRO A 182 7.29 3.04 -3.61
C PRO A 182 8.46 3.11 -4.62
N PHE A 183 8.45 4.06 -5.55
CA PHE A 183 9.45 4.20 -6.62
C PHE A 183 10.37 5.41 -6.44
N ALA A 184 10.19 6.25 -5.42
CA ALA A 184 10.84 7.56 -5.30
C ALA A 184 12.38 7.51 -5.29
N ALA A 185 12.99 6.40 -4.82
CA ALA A 185 14.45 6.25 -4.72
C ALA A 185 15.03 5.22 -5.72
N LEU A 186 14.23 4.78 -6.72
CA LEU A 186 14.61 3.71 -7.64
C LEU A 186 15.14 4.25 -8.96
N GLY A 187 16.18 3.61 -9.50
CA GLY A 187 16.56 3.75 -10.89
C GLY A 187 15.54 3.10 -11.84
N VAL A 188 15.74 3.27 -13.15
CA VAL A 188 14.80 2.76 -14.16
C VAL A 188 14.68 1.23 -14.13
N ALA A 189 15.80 0.52 -13.95
CA ALA A 189 15.81 -0.94 -13.91
C ALA A 189 15.09 -1.49 -12.67
N GLU A 190 15.37 -0.91 -11.50
CA GLU A 190 14.75 -1.26 -10.23
C GLU A 190 13.25 -0.94 -10.22
N SER A 191 12.85 0.20 -10.79
CA SER A 191 11.44 0.58 -10.94
C SER A 191 10.68 -0.46 -11.77
N ARG A 192 11.25 -0.93 -12.89
CA ARG A 192 10.63 -1.98 -13.72
C ARG A 192 10.42 -3.29 -12.96
N LYS A 193 11.41 -3.73 -12.17
CA LYS A 193 11.29 -4.93 -11.33
C LYS A 193 10.21 -4.76 -10.27
N SER A 194 10.18 -3.62 -9.60
CA SER A 194 9.17 -3.31 -8.58
C SER A 194 7.76 -3.24 -9.17
N LEU A 195 7.58 -2.63 -10.35
CA LEU A 195 6.30 -2.60 -11.07
C LEU A 195 5.82 -4.02 -11.42
N LYS A 196 6.74 -4.88 -11.91
CA LYS A 196 6.42 -6.29 -12.17
C LYS A 196 5.99 -7.02 -10.90
N LEU A 197 6.75 -6.88 -9.81
CA LEU A 197 6.44 -7.50 -8.52
C LEU A 197 5.05 -7.09 -8.01
N ILE A 198 4.74 -5.80 -8.03
CA ILE A 198 3.43 -5.27 -7.59
C ILE A 198 2.30 -5.89 -8.43
N ARG A 199 2.48 -5.96 -9.76
CA ARG A 199 1.50 -6.58 -10.67
C ARG A 199 1.31 -8.06 -10.38
N ASP A 200 2.40 -8.81 -10.22
CA ASP A 200 2.37 -10.26 -9.98
C ASP A 200 1.66 -10.60 -8.67
N VAL A 201 1.85 -9.78 -7.63
CA VAL A 201 1.20 -9.99 -6.32
C VAL A 201 -0.28 -9.61 -6.39
N SER A 202 -0.63 -8.53 -7.08
CA SER A 202 -2.05 -8.17 -7.29
C SER A 202 -2.79 -9.22 -8.12
N ALA A 203 -2.15 -9.80 -9.13
CA ALA A 203 -2.71 -10.90 -9.93
C ALA A 203 -3.01 -12.16 -9.09
N LYS A 204 -2.35 -12.34 -7.94
CA LYS A 204 -2.66 -13.37 -6.94
C LYS A 204 -3.83 -13.01 -6.02
N GLY A 205 -4.46 -11.86 -6.24
CA GLY A 205 -5.65 -11.40 -5.52
C GLY A 205 -5.39 -10.36 -4.43
N LEU A 206 -4.13 -9.93 -4.19
CA LEU A 206 -3.85 -8.87 -3.21
C LEU A 206 -4.30 -7.51 -3.76
N PRO A 207 -5.25 -6.83 -3.11
CA PRO A 207 -5.64 -5.47 -3.49
C PRO A 207 -4.60 -4.45 -3.01
N ILE A 208 -4.35 -3.45 -3.86
CA ILE A 208 -3.27 -2.48 -3.66
C ILE A 208 -3.79 -1.05 -3.84
N VAL A 209 -3.47 -0.16 -2.90
CA VAL A 209 -3.58 1.30 -3.10
C VAL A 209 -2.17 1.83 -3.35
N LEU A 210 -1.97 2.39 -4.53
CA LEU A 210 -0.70 2.96 -4.95
C LEU A 210 -0.79 4.48 -4.98
N ILE A 211 0.00 5.14 -4.13
CA ILE A 211 0.23 6.58 -4.23
C ILE A 211 1.53 6.81 -4.98
N THR A 212 1.48 7.60 -6.03
CA THR A 212 2.68 8.13 -6.70
C THR A 212 2.35 9.42 -7.44
N HIS A 213 3.31 10.33 -7.50
CA HIS A 213 3.27 11.52 -8.34
C HIS A 213 3.69 11.21 -9.79
N ASN A 214 4.28 10.03 -10.04
CA ASN A 214 4.68 9.60 -11.37
C ASN A 214 3.52 8.86 -12.06
N ILE A 215 2.74 9.62 -12.84
CA ILE A 215 1.57 9.10 -13.59
C ILE A 215 2.00 8.01 -14.57
N GLU A 216 3.20 8.12 -15.18
CA GLU A 216 3.71 7.10 -16.11
C GLU A 216 3.89 5.74 -15.43
N HIS A 217 4.44 5.71 -14.23
CA HIS A 217 4.56 4.47 -13.45
C HIS A 217 3.20 3.95 -13.02
N ALA A 218 2.31 4.83 -12.53
CA ALA A 218 0.96 4.45 -12.13
C ALA A 218 0.22 3.76 -13.28
N PHE A 219 0.17 4.39 -14.45
CA PHE A 219 -0.56 3.89 -15.62
C PHE A 219 -0.06 2.55 -16.17
N GLN A 220 1.17 2.15 -15.84
CA GLN A 220 1.66 0.83 -16.23
C GLN A 220 0.97 -0.30 -15.47
N ILE A 221 0.53 -0.07 -14.22
CA ILE A 221 0.09 -1.16 -13.34
C ILE A 221 -1.31 -1.01 -12.75
N ILE A 222 -1.86 0.21 -12.64
CA ILE A 222 -3.21 0.41 -12.08
C ILE A 222 -4.29 -0.17 -13.00
N ASN A 223 -5.39 -0.63 -12.42
CA ASN A 223 -6.63 -0.96 -13.14
C ASN A 223 -7.77 0.00 -12.79
N LYS A 224 -7.64 0.73 -11.68
CA LYS A 224 -8.57 1.78 -11.25
C LYS A 224 -7.80 3.03 -10.82
N TYR A 225 -8.47 4.17 -10.85
CA TYR A 225 -7.92 5.42 -10.37
C TYR A 225 -8.90 6.14 -9.43
N VAL A 226 -8.34 6.91 -8.52
CA VAL A 226 -9.04 7.90 -7.70
C VAL A 226 -8.17 9.15 -7.69
N VAL A 227 -8.71 10.27 -8.12
CA VAL A 227 -8.02 11.56 -8.09
C VAL A 227 -8.53 12.38 -6.93
N LEU A 228 -7.62 12.73 -6.02
CA LEU A 228 -7.90 13.67 -4.93
C LEU A 228 -7.40 15.06 -5.28
N ARG A 229 -8.21 16.06 -4.99
CA ARG A 229 -7.86 17.47 -5.07
C ARG A 229 -8.48 18.21 -3.91
N ARG A 230 -7.66 18.92 -3.11
CA ARG A 230 -8.09 19.70 -1.93
C ARG A 230 -8.95 18.90 -0.94
N GLY A 231 -8.62 17.63 -0.74
CA GLY A 231 -9.33 16.72 0.18
C GLY A 231 -10.59 16.07 -0.37
N GLU A 232 -10.95 16.28 -1.62
CA GLU A 232 -12.13 15.73 -2.26
C GLU A 232 -11.79 14.82 -3.44
N VAL A 233 -12.65 13.85 -3.74
CA VAL A 233 -12.55 13.01 -4.93
C VAL A 233 -13.13 13.79 -6.12
N VAL A 234 -12.27 14.18 -7.08
CA VAL A 234 -12.66 14.89 -8.30
C VAL A 234 -12.79 13.98 -9.52
N GLY A 235 -12.39 12.72 -9.39
CA GLY A 235 -12.58 11.70 -10.41
C GLY A 235 -12.22 10.34 -9.88
N ALA A 236 -12.98 9.31 -10.27
CA ALA A 236 -12.71 7.92 -9.95
C ALA A 236 -13.31 7.02 -11.04
N GLY A 237 -12.63 5.91 -11.35
CA GLY A 237 -13.11 4.98 -12.38
C GLY A 237 -12.11 3.91 -12.73
N ARG A 238 -12.36 3.23 -13.86
CA ARG A 238 -11.43 2.27 -14.43
C ARG A 238 -10.36 3.01 -15.22
N LYS A 239 -9.15 2.48 -15.22
CA LYS A 239 -8.03 3.05 -15.99
C LYS A 239 -8.33 3.11 -17.48
N GLU A 240 -9.07 2.14 -18.02
CA GLU A 240 -9.41 2.04 -19.45
C GLU A 240 -10.32 3.17 -19.93
N ASP A 241 -11.07 3.81 -19.02
CA ASP A 241 -12.04 4.87 -19.31
C ASP A 241 -11.42 6.28 -19.25
N VAL A 242 -10.10 6.40 -18.99
CA VAL A 242 -9.45 7.69 -18.77
C VAL A 242 -8.07 7.74 -19.42
N SER A 243 -7.72 8.88 -20.00
CA SER A 243 -6.37 9.14 -20.47
C SER A 243 -5.47 9.74 -19.37
N LYS A 244 -4.15 9.70 -19.59
CA LYS A 244 -3.20 10.39 -18.67
C LYS A 244 -3.45 11.89 -18.64
N ASN A 245 -3.82 12.50 -19.78
CA ASN A 245 -4.10 13.93 -19.87
C ASN A 245 -5.34 14.30 -19.05
N ASP A 246 -6.37 13.45 -19.03
CA ASP A 246 -7.56 13.67 -18.22
C ASP A 246 -7.20 13.66 -16.73
N ILE A 247 -6.37 12.70 -16.29
CA ILE A 247 -5.87 12.66 -14.91
C ILE A 247 -5.11 13.95 -14.56
N VAL A 248 -4.20 14.41 -15.43
CA VAL A 248 -3.49 15.67 -15.21
C VAL A 248 -4.47 16.84 -15.11
N SER A 249 -5.46 16.87 -15.99
CA SER A 249 -6.50 17.93 -16.01
C SER A 249 -7.36 17.92 -14.73
N MET A 250 -7.70 16.75 -14.19
CA MET A 250 -8.38 16.62 -12.89
C MET A 250 -7.50 17.11 -11.73
N ILE A 251 -6.21 16.73 -11.71
CA ILE A 251 -5.26 17.15 -10.69
C ILE A 251 -5.10 18.68 -10.68
N THR A 252 -4.93 19.29 -11.86
CA THR A 252 -4.74 20.74 -12.00
C THR A 252 -6.02 21.53 -11.86
N GLY A 253 -7.19 20.89 -12.02
CA GLY A 253 -8.50 21.53 -11.94
C GLY A 253 -8.99 22.10 -13.27
N ALA A 254 -8.39 21.71 -14.40
CA ALA A 254 -8.87 22.08 -15.72
C ALA A 254 -10.17 21.35 -16.11
N ILE A 255 -10.38 20.14 -15.56
CA ILE A 255 -11.61 19.33 -15.71
C ILE A 255 -12.05 18.83 -14.34
N ASP A 256 -13.36 18.87 -14.08
CA ASP A 256 -14.02 18.30 -12.89
C ASP A 256 -15.12 17.36 -13.39
N ILE A 257 -14.91 16.03 -13.28
CA ILE A 257 -15.85 15.03 -13.84
C ILE A 257 -17.08 14.83 -12.92
N ASN A 258 -17.01 15.32 -11.67
CA ASN A 258 -18.09 15.19 -10.69
C ASN A 258 -19.01 16.43 -10.61
N LYS A 259 -18.95 17.34 -11.58
CA LYS A 259 -19.88 18.47 -11.73
C LYS A 259 -20.75 18.29 -12.94
#